data_89b1c0d892118dbb7d5501b974239868
#
_entry.id   89b1c0d892118dbb7d5501b974239868
#
_cell.length_a   1.000
_cell.length_b   1.000
_cell.length_c   1.000
_cell.angle_alpha   90.00
_cell.angle_beta   90.00
_cell.angle_gamma   90.00
#
_symmetry.space_group_name_H-M   'P 1'
#
loop_
_entity.id
_entity.type
_entity.pdbx_description
1 polymer ?
#
loop_
_entity_poly.entity_id
_entity_poly.type
_entity_poly.pdbx_seq_one_letter_code
_entity_poly.pdbx_strand_id
1 'polypeptide(L)'
;MTKVSITPAVQQFLQRRHGSFIAGRAVHDESGAAIEVINPATGEALAAFTGASAAQVEEAVVSARAAFEDSWAQTSPYQRGVLLNRLADLIEQHGEELAQLESLCSGKAINLARGLEVAQSAVFLRYFAGWATKINGETMTPSLPS
;
A
#
# COMPACT_ATOMS: atom_id res chain seq x y z
N MET A 1 25.91 -13.75 7.30
CA MET A 1 24.75 -12.90 6.93
C MET A 1 24.61 -11.81 7.97
N THR A 2 24.65 -10.55 7.57
CA THR A 2 24.52 -9.43 8.51
C THR A 2 23.07 -9.36 8.97
N LYS A 3 22.83 -9.54 10.26
CA LYS A 3 21.49 -9.44 10.86
C LYS A 3 20.99 -8.00 10.66
N VAL A 4 19.84 -7.83 10.04
CA VAL A 4 19.22 -6.50 9.90
C VAL A 4 18.92 -5.98 11.30
N SER A 5 19.46 -4.81 11.64
CA SER A 5 19.13 -4.16 12.91
C SER A 5 17.72 -3.60 12.81
N ILE A 6 16.81 -4.12 13.61
CA ILE A 6 15.39 -3.73 13.61
C ILE A 6 15.21 -2.53 14.54
N THR A 7 14.57 -1.46 14.03
CA THR A 7 14.22 -0.30 14.85
C THR A 7 13.11 -0.65 15.86
N PRO A 8 13.01 0.07 16.99
CA PRO A 8 11.93 -0.13 17.95
C PRO A 8 10.53 -0.01 17.33
N ALA A 9 10.36 0.89 16.36
CA ALA A 9 9.08 1.07 15.65
C ALA A 9 8.69 -0.18 14.84
N VAL A 10 9.63 -0.77 14.09
CA VAL A 10 9.41 -2.01 13.35
C VAL A 10 9.16 -3.18 14.31
N GLN A 11 9.93 -3.28 15.39
CA GLN A 11 9.70 -4.31 16.39
C GLN A 11 8.29 -4.22 17.00
N GLN A 12 7.86 -3.02 17.37
CA GLN A 12 6.51 -2.78 17.89
C GLN A 12 5.43 -3.10 16.84
N PHE A 13 5.68 -2.74 15.57
CA PHE A 13 4.76 -3.06 14.48
C PHE A 13 4.59 -4.59 14.35
N LEU A 14 5.66 -5.36 14.28
CA LEU A 14 5.62 -6.82 14.14
C LEU A 14 4.91 -7.52 15.30
N GLN A 15 4.91 -6.92 16.50
CA GLN A 15 4.22 -7.47 17.69
C GLN A 15 2.73 -7.15 17.73
N ARG A 16 2.23 -6.26 16.86
CA ARG A 16 0.80 -5.93 16.81
C ARG A 16 0.01 -7.09 16.21
N ARG A 17 -1.26 -7.15 16.61
CA ARG A 17 -2.22 -7.99 15.90
C ARG A 17 -2.58 -7.31 14.58
N HIS A 18 -2.36 -8.03 13.48
CA HIS A 18 -2.67 -7.55 12.13
C HIS A 18 -3.96 -8.18 11.64
N GLY A 19 -4.75 -7.41 10.89
CA GLY A 19 -6.00 -7.81 10.26
C GLY A 19 -6.24 -7.02 8.98
N SER A 20 -7.49 -7.01 8.52
CA SER A 20 -7.90 -6.24 7.36
C SER A 20 -8.04 -4.76 7.69
N PHE A 21 -7.91 -3.88 6.68
CA PHE A 21 -8.22 -2.46 6.79
C PHE A 21 -9.37 -2.13 5.85
N ILE A 22 -10.56 -1.85 6.40
CA ILE A 22 -11.80 -1.70 5.65
C ILE A 22 -12.50 -0.43 6.12
N ALA A 23 -13.04 0.36 5.20
CA ALA A 23 -13.78 1.59 5.50
C ALA A 23 -13.03 2.56 6.43
N GLY A 24 -11.69 2.69 6.26
CA GLY A 24 -10.86 3.58 7.06
C GLY A 24 -10.53 3.08 8.47
N ARG A 25 -10.82 1.83 8.82
CA ARG A 25 -10.56 1.23 10.14
C ARG A 25 -9.92 -0.15 10.06
N ALA A 26 -9.13 -0.48 11.09
CA ALA A 26 -8.63 -1.84 11.26
C ALA A 26 -9.78 -2.77 11.71
N VAL A 27 -9.90 -3.92 11.05
CA VAL A 27 -10.91 -4.94 11.32
C VAL A 27 -10.20 -6.26 11.58
N HIS A 28 -10.52 -6.87 12.70
CA HIS A 28 -9.96 -8.17 13.10
C HIS A 28 -11.10 -9.20 13.13
N ASP A 29 -10.84 -10.38 12.56
CA ASP A 29 -11.73 -11.51 12.67
C ASP A 29 -11.06 -12.57 13.55
N GLU A 30 -11.68 -12.88 14.70
CA GLU A 30 -11.13 -13.87 15.62
C GLU A 30 -11.35 -15.30 15.14
N SER A 31 -12.28 -15.51 14.21
CA SER A 31 -12.61 -16.82 13.66
C SER A 31 -11.76 -17.19 12.43
N GLY A 32 -11.05 -16.23 11.84
CA GLY A 32 -10.22 -16.44 10.66
C GLY A 32 -8.96 -17.26 10.98
N ALA A 33 -8.48 -18.01 9.99
CA ALA A 33 -7.22 -18.73 10.10
C ALA A 33 -6.05 -17.74 10.22
N ALA A 34 -5.15 -18.00 11.19
CA ALA A 34 -3.91 -17.26 11.29
C ALA A 34 -2.99 -17.60 10.10
N ILE A 35 -2.46 -16.58 9.46
CA ILE A 35 -1.47 -16.69 8.37
C ILE A 35 -0.16 -16.16 8.92
N GLU A 36 0.85 -17.01 8.98
CA GLU A 36 2.18 -16.64 9.45
C GLU A 36 2.98 -15.96 8.33
N VAL A 37 3.69 -14.89 8.68
CA VAL A 37 4.68 -14.24 7.83
C VAL A 37 6.04 -14.76 8.24
N ILE A 38 6.71 -15.45 7.32
CA ILE A 38 8.00 -16.08 7.57
C ILE A 38 9.13 -15.21 7.01
N ASN A 39 10.19 -15.05 7.80
CA ASN A 39 11.43 -14.45 7.31
C ASN A 39 12.16 -15.46 6.41
N PRO A 40 12.28 -15.23 5.11
CA PRO A 40 12.90 -16.20 4.21
C PRO A 40 14.40 -16.36 4.43
N ALA A 41 15.06 -15.42 5.13
CA ALA A 41 16.47 -15.50 5.42
C ALA A 41 16.80 -16.39 6.65
N THR A 42 15.83 -16.55 7.57
CA THR A 42 16.03 -17.34 8.80
C THR A 42 15.09 -18.53 8.91
N GLY A 43 13.98 -18.53 8.20
CA GLY A 43 12.90 -19.51 8.33
C GLY A 43 12.03 -19.32 9.58
N GLU A 44 12.23 -18.24 10.35
CA GLU A 44 11.49 -17.97 11.58
C GLU A 44 10.24 -17.12 11.27
N ALA A 45 9.18 -17.31 12.07
CA ALA A 45 7.99 -16.46 12.00
C ALA A 45 8.31 -15.03 12.47
N LEU A 46 7.91 -14.05 11.67
CA LEU A 46 8.05 -12.62 11.96
C LEU A 46 6.82 -12.05 12.66
N ALA A 47 5.66 -12.38 12.14
CA ALA A 47 4.36 -11.91 12.56
C ALA A 47 3.29 -12.88 12.09
N ALA A 48 2.07 -12.66 12.53
CA ALA A 48 0.89 -13.35 11.99
C ALA A 48 -0.24 -12.35 11.76
N PHE A 49 -1.06 -12.61 10.77
CA PHE A 49 -2.29 -11.86 10.56
C PHE A 49 -3.47 -12.81 10.36
N THR A 50 -4.66 -12.32 10.61
CA THR A 50 -5.88 -13.11 10.41
C THR A 50 -6.41 -12.86 9.01
N GLY A 51 -6.64 -13.93 8.25
CA GLY A 51 -7.26 -13.86 6.92
C GLY A 51 -8.67 -13.25 7.00
N ALA A 52 -9.06 -12.51 5.95
CA ALA A 52 -10.39 -11.94 5.87
C ALA A 52 -11.46 -13.03 5.68
N SER A 53 -12.57 -12.92 6.40
CA SER A 53 -13.76 -13.72 6.14
C SER A 53 -14.51 -13.26 4.90
N ALA A 54 -15.39 -14.11 4.36
CA ALA A 54 -16.24 -13.75 3.22
C ALA A 54 -17.08 -12.49 3.51
N ALA A 55 -17.57 -12.33 4.74
CA ALA A 55 -18.31 -11.15 5.15
C ALA A 55 -17.45 -9.88 5.14
N GLN A 56 -16.20 -9.97 5.56
CA GLN A 56 -15.25 -8.84 5.49
C GLN A 56 -14.88 -8.47 4.04
N VAL A 57 -14.75 -9.47 3.16
CA VAL A 57 -14.53 -9.22 1.73
C VAL A 57 -15.73 -8.48 1.13
N GLU A 58 -16.95 -8.91 1.43
CA GLU A 58 -18.17 -8.23 1.00
C GLU A 58 -18.24 -6.80 1.54
N GLU A 59 -17.96 -6.58 2.84
CA GLU A 59 -17.90 -5.24 3.43
C GLU A 59 -16.87 -4.34 2.72
N ALA A 60 -15.71 -4.89 2.38
CA ALA A 60 -14.66 -4.15 1.66
C ALA A 60 -15.14 -3.72 0.26
N VAL A 61 -15.79 -4.62 -0.49
CA VAL A 61 -16.32 -4.31 -1.82
C VAL A 61 -17.43 -3.26 -1.74
N VAL A 62 -18.39 -3.41 -0.81
CA VAL A 62 -19.48 -2.46 -0.61
C VAL A 62 -18.91 -1.09 -0.23
N SER A 63 -17.96 -1.04 0.70
CA SER A 63 -17.30 0.21 1.12
C SER A 63 -16.54 0.88 -0.03
N ALA A 64 -15.82 0.10 -0.83
CA ALA A 64 -15.09 0.62 -1.99
C ALA A 64 -16.06 1.18 -3.06
N ARG A 65 -17.18 0.50 -3.31
CA ARG A 65 -18.22 0.98 -4.22
C ARG A 65 -18.83 2.29 -3.73
N ALA A 66 -19.21 2.37 -2.46
CA ALA A 66 -19.75 3.58 -1.88
C ALA A 66 -18.77 4.76 -1.98
N ALA A 67 -17.48 4.53 -1.66
CA ALA A 67 -16.45 5.56 -1.81
C ALA A 67 -16.30 6.03 -3.26
N PHE A 68 -16.34 5.11 -4.23
CA PHE A 68 -16.24 5.43 -5.65
C PHE A 68 -17.42 6.26 -6.15
N GLU A 69 -18.65 5.96 -5.73
CA GLU A 69 -19.88 6.63 -6.17
C GLU A 69 -20.12 7.98 -5.46
N ASP A 70 -19.58 8.18 -4.26
CA ASP A 70 -19.77 9.38 -3.44
C ASP A 70 -18.48 10.22 -3.35
N SER A 71 -17.71 10.04 -2.31
CA SER A 71 -16.60 10.94 -1.95
C SER A 71 -15.49 11.00 -3.00
N TRP A 72 -15.13 9.85 -3.60
CA TRP A 72 -14.10 9.80 -4.62
C TRP A 72 -14.57 10.41 -5.94
N ALA A 73 -15.84 10.23 -6.31
CA ALA A 73 -16.43 10.84 -7.50
C ALA A 73 -16.39 12.37 -7.46
N GLN A 74 -16.49 12.97 -6.26
CA GLN A 74 -16.43 14.41 -6.04
C GLN A 74 -14.98 14.94 -5.96
N THR A 75 -14.00 14.06 -5.83
CA THR A 75 -12.57 14.45 -5.73
C THR A 75 -12.04 14.87 -7.09
N SER A 76 -11.65 16.12 -7.24
CA SER A 76 -11.11 16.65 -8.51
C SER A 76 -9.78 15.98 -8.88
N PRO A 77 -9.40 15.93 -10.17
CA PRO A 77 -8.10 15.44 -10.61
C PRO A 77 -6.93 16.12 -9.89
N TYR A 78 -7.00 17.42 -9.66
CA TYR A 78 -6.00 18.16 -8.90
C TYR A 78 -5.87 17.63 -7.47
N GLN A 79 -6.98 17.45 -6.76
CA GLN A 79 -6.98 16.91 -5.40
C GLN A 79 -6.44 15.49 -5.33
N ARG A 80 -6.70 14.65 -6.33
CA ARG A 80 -6.10 13.29 -6.44
C ARG A 80 -4.58 13.37 -6.54
N GLY A 81 -4.06 14.31 -7.33
CA GLY A 81 -2.62 14.58 -7.43
C GLY A 81 -2.02 15.02 -6.09
N VAL A 82 -2.72 15.90 -5.35
CA VAL A 82 -2.29 16.32 -3.99
C VAL A 82 -2.22 15.12 -3.04
N LEU A 83 -3.22 14.23 -3.05
CA LEU A 83 -3.25 13.02 -2.21
C LEU A 83 -2.09 12.07 -2.53
N LEU A 84 -1.79 11.85 -3.82
CA LEU A 84 -0.66 11.02 -4.24
C LEU A 84 0.69 11.60 -3.78
N ASN A 85 0.88 12.93 -3.89
CA ASN A 85 2.08 13.58 -3.38
C ASN A 85 2.20 13.42 -1.85
N ARG A 86 1.10 13.62 -1.11
CA ARG A 86 1.10 13.40 0.34
C ARG A 86 1.43 11.96 0.73
N LEU A 87 0.95 10.97 -0.04
CA LEU A 87 1.33 9.58 0.17
C LEU A 87 2.82 9.36 -0.08
N ALA A 88 3.39 9.97 -1.12
CA ALA A 88 4.82 9.92 -1.38
C ALA A 88 5.65 10.51 -0.22
N ASP A 89 5.22 11.66 0.33
CA ASP A 89 5.87 12.28 1.49
C ASP A 89 5.85 11.35 2.71
N LEU A 90 4.74 10.66 2.97
CA LEU A 90 4.62 9.70 4.06
C LEU A 90 5.52 8.48 3.86
N ILE A 91 5.63 7.96 2.63
CA ILE A 91 6.56 6.86 2.31
C ILE A 91 8.00 7.28 2.58
N GLU A 92 8.41 8.48 2.17
CA GLU A 92 9.76 8.98 2.46
C GLU A 92 10.00 9.18 3.96
N GLN A 93 9.02 9.73 4.66
CA GLN A 93 9.09 9.93 6.12
C GLN A 93 9.26 8.62 6.88
N HIS A 94 8.61 7.55 6.45
CA HIS A 94 8.68 6.21 7.04
C HIS A 94 9.60 5.26 6.27
N GLY A 95 10.50 5.80 5.45
CA GLY A 95 11.32 5.03 4.51
C GLY A 95 12.16 3.94 5.17
N GLU A 96 12.75 4.21 6.34
CA GLU A 96 13.56 3.22 7.07
C GLU A 96 12.71 2.06 7.60
N GLU A 97 11.55 2.36 8.17
CA GLU A 97 10.62 1.35 8.68
C GLU A 97 10.12 0.43 7.55
N LEU A 98 9.71 1.04 6.44
CA LEU A 98 9.25 0.31 5.24
C LEU A 98 10.37 -0.55 4.64
N ALA A 99 11.60 -0.04 4.55
CA ALA A 99 12.73 -0.78 4.03
C ALA A 99 13.10 -1.98 4.91
N GLN A 100 13.01 -1.84 6.23
CA GLN A 100 13.24 -2.95 7.15
C GLN A 100 12.16 -4.03 7.01
N LEU A 101 10.90 -3.64 6.96
CA LEU A 101 9.79 -4.58 6.74
C LEU A 101 9.93 -5.31 5.40
N GLU A 102 10.21 -4.58 4.31
CA GLU A 102 10.44 -5.15 3.00
C GLU A 102 11.60 -6.16 3.02
N SER A 103 12.74 -5.78 3.61
CA SER A 103 13.90 -6.68 3.74
C SER A 103 13.58 -7.94 4.55
N LEU A 104 12.85 -7.81 5.65
CA LEU A 104 12.47 -8.92 6.51
C LEU A 104 11.49 -9.89 5.83
N CYS A 105 10.52 -9.36 5.09
CA CYS A 105 9.47 -10.16 4.47
C CYS A 105 9.89 -10.79 3.14
N SER A 106 10.73 -10.11 2.35
CA SER A 106 11.16 -10.58 1.03
C SER A 106 12.54 -11.26 1.01
N GLY A 107 13.35 -11.08 2.06
CA GLY A 107 14.72 -11.56 2.12
C GLY A 107 15.73 -10.72 1.33
N LYS A 108 15.32 -9.58 0.78
CA LYS A 108 16.21 -8.67 0.03
C LYS A 108 17.21 -7.98 0.94
N ALA A 109 18.37 -7.62 0.36
CA ALA A 109 19.35 -6.81 1.06
C ALA A 109 18.73 -5.44 1.45
N ILE A 110 18.90 -5.04 2.70
CA ILE A 110 18.33 -3.79 3.25
C ILE A 110 18.68 -2.54 2.42
N ASN A 111 19.90 -2.47 1.89
CA ASN A 111 20.31 -1.34 1.06
C ASN A 111 19.55 -1.27 -0.27
N LEU A 112 19.15 -2.42 -0.83
CA LEU A 112 18.34 -2.50 -2.03
C LEU A 112 16.89 -2.09 -1.72
N ALA A 113 16.32 -2.60 -0.64
CA ALA A 113 14.98 -2.22 -0.19
C ALA A 113 14.90 -0.70 0.07
N ARG A 114 15.89 -0.14 0.76
CA ARG A 114 15.96 1.30 1.10
C ARG A 114 16.18 2.18 -0.13
N GLY A 115 17.23 1.90 -0.91
CA GLY A 115 17.71 2.79 -1.99
C GLY A 115 16.95 2.64 -3.30
N LEU A 116 16.32 1.49 -3.54
CA LEU A 116 15.58 1.25 -4.77
C LEU A 116 14.08 1.15 -4.53
N GLU A 117 13.62 0.19 -3.74
CA GLU A 117 12.18 -0.16 -3.72
C GLU A 117 11.33 0.90 -3.04
N VAL A 118 11.69 1.27 -1.80
CA VAL A 118 10.95 2.30 -1.06
C VAL A 118 11.13 3.68 -1.70
N ALA A 119 12.36 4.03 -2.09
CA ALA A 119 12.62 5.32 -2.74
C ALA A 119 11.88 5.44 -4.07
N GLN A 120 11.89 4.40 -4.92
CA GLN A 120 11.18 4.41 -6.20
C GLN A 120 9.65 4.46 -6.04
N SER A 121 9.11 3.88 -4.98
CA SER A 121 7.66 3.96 -4.70
C SER A 121 7.20 5.41 -4.58
N ALA A 122 7.94 6.25 -3.85
CA ALA A 122 7.64 7.69 -3.74
C ALA A 122 7.79 8.42 -5.09
N VAL A 123 8.83 8.09 -5.87
CA VAL A 123 9.06 8.66 -7.21
C VAL A 123 7.90 8.35 -8.14
N PHE A 124 7.43 7.11 -8.19
CA PHE A 124 6.29 6.71 -9.02
C PHE A 124 5.01 7.43 -8.61
N LEU A 125 4.73 7.54 -7.33
CA LEU A 125 3.56 8.28 -6.86
C LEU A 125 3.59 9.74 -7.29
N ARG A 126 4.73 10.42 -7.19
CA ARG A 126 4.89 11.80 -7.67
C ARG A 126 4.74 11.91 -9.19
N TYR A 127 5.29 10.94 -9.93
CA TYR A 127 5.13 10.89 -11.38
C TYR A 127 3.64 10.80 -11.77
N PHE A 128 2.90 9.86 -11.18
CA PHE A 128 1.47 9.71 -11.48
C PHE A 128 0.61 10.83 -10.89
N ALA A 129 1.03 11.47 -9.80
CA ALA A 129 0.39 12.70 -9.30
C ALA A 129 0.41 13.81 -10.37
N GLY A 130 1.51 13.94 -11.10
CA GLY A 130 1.62 14.87 -12.22
C GLY A 130 0.73 14.54 -13.41
N TRP A 131 0.33 13.27 -13.57
CA TRP A 131 -0.58 12.83 -14.63
C TRP A 131 -2.05 13.02 -14.29
N ALA A 132 -2.42 13.17 -13.03
CA ALA A 132 -3.81 13.24 -12.61
C ALA A 132 -4.65 14.31 -13.37
N THR A 133 -4.03 15.42 -13.76
CA THR A 133 -4.67 16.51 -14.51
C THR A 133 -4.40 16.48 -16.01
N LYS A 134 -3.73 15.44 -16.53
CA LYS A 134 -3.29 15.36 -17.93
C LYS A 134 -3.90 14.18 -18.69
N ILE A 135 -4.91 13.54 -18.11
CA ILE A 135 -5.65 12.45 -18.76
C ILE A 135 -6.69 13.09 -19.67
N ASN A 136 -6.30 13.33 -20.93
CA ASN A 136 -7.13 13.94 -21.96
C ASN A 136 -7.72 12.84 -22.87
N GLY A 137 -8.86 13.15 -23.51
CA GLY A 137 -9.40 12.34 -24.59
C GLY A 137 -8.85 12.79 -25.93
N GLU A 138 -8.84 11.88 -26.88
CA GLU A 138 -8.56 12.18 -28.28
C GLU A 138 -9.81 11.95 -29.13
N THR A 139 -10.05 12.83 -30.09
CA THR A 139 -11.14 12.66 -31.08
C THR A 139 -10.52 12.60 -32.47
N MET A 140 -10.94 11.60 -33.26
CA MET A 140 -10.58 11.51 -34.68
C MET A 140 -11.74 12.00 -35.52
N THR A 141 -11.44 12.89 -36.47
CA THR A 141 -12.42 13.27 -37.51
C THR A 141 -12.32 12.22 -38.63
N PRO A 142 -13.40 11.45 -38.88
CA PRO A 142 -13.37 10.48 -39.98
C PRO A 142 -13.26 11.22 -41.33
N SER A 143 -12.44 10.66 -42.21
CA SER A 143 -12.24 11.22 -43.55
C SER A 143 -13.34 10.80 -44.55
N LEU A 144 -14.32 10.05 -44.12
CA LEU A 144 -15.45 9.65 -44.96
C LEU A 144 -16.53 10.74 -44.93
N PRO A 145 -17.10 11.12 -46.07
CA PRO A 145 -18.24 12.00 -46.10
C PRO A 145 -19.44 11.34 -45.43
N SER A 146 -20.18 12.09 -44.62
CA SER A 146 -21.43 11.69 -43.96
C SER A 146 -22.54 11.51 -44.94
#